data_9cc2f59e6f90635dd9d84cc7598989d5
#
_entry.id   9cc2f59e6f90635dd9d84cc7598989d5
#
_cell.length_a   1.000
_cell.length_b   1.000
_cell.length_c   1.000
_cell.angle_alpha   90.00
_cell.angle_beta   90.00
_cell.angle_gamma   90.00
#
_symmetry.space_group_name_H-M   'P 1'
#
loop_
_entity.id
_entity.type
_entity.pdbx_description
1 polymer ?
#
loop_
_entity_poly.entity_id
_entity_poly.type
_entity_poly.pdbx_seq_one_letter_code
_entity_poly.pdbx_strand_id
1 'polypeptide(L)'
;QLLAARHEKKITQEELASYVGVSKAAVSKWESGVSFPDITLLPKLATYFNVSIDELIGYEPQLTREQIKELYSQLKNIFANEKFEVAMAECRELEKKYYSCFPFLLQMAILYLNHATLSDAPAHIYEHCIELTQRIRSLSEDVNDAKDALTLEASCYLLLGEPMKVMDLMDERLHPISRDTELLAQVYQGIG
;
A
#
# COMPACT_ATOMS: atom_id res chain seq x y z
N GLN A 1 20.22 5.91 -6.55
CA GLN A 1 19.80 7.31 -6.77
C GLN A 1 20.97 8.28 -6.71
N LEU A 2 21.77 8.33 -5.63
CA LEU A 2 22.89 9.29 -5.47
C LEU A 2 23.90 9.25 -6.62
N LEU A 3 24.29 8.03 -7.07
CA LEU A 3 25.19 7.83 -8.20
C LEU A 3 24.61 8.44 -9.50
N ALA A 4 23.32 8.21 -9.76
CA ALA A 4 22.64 8.74 -10.94
C ALA A 4 22.61 10.28 -10.93
N ALA A 5 22.21 10.90 -9.81
CA ALA A 5 22.15 12.34 -9.65
C ALA A 5 23.53 12.98 -9.83
N ARG A 6 24.62 12.36 -9.33
CA ARG A 6 25.98 12.86 -9.54
C ARG A 6 26.41 12.78 -11.01
N HIS A 7 26.09 11.67 -11.69
CA HIS A 7 26.41 11.50 -13.11
C HIS A 7 25.66 12.51 -13.99
N GLU A 8 24.40 12.77 -13.71
CA GLU A 8 23.59 13.77 -14.41
C GLU A 8 24.21 15.16 -14.27
N LYS A 9 24.69 15.50 -13.07
CA LYS A 9 25.37 16.77 -12.79
C LYS A 9 26.81 16.81 -13.31
N LYS A 10 27.34 15.68 -13.84
CA LYS A 10 28.69 15.54 -14.43
C LYS A 10 29.82 15.94 -13.46
N ILE A 11 29.67 15.66 -12.18
CA ILE A 11 30.67 15.92 -11.16
C ILE A 11 31.35 14.63 -10.68
N THR A 12 32.55 14.76 -10.13
CA THR A 12 33.32 13.67 -9.54
C THR A 12 32.88 13.37 -8.11
N GLN A 13 33.19 12.17 -7.60
CA GLN A 13 33.00 11.84 -6.18
C GLN A 13 33.78 12.80 -5.25
N GLU A 14 34.88 13.31 -5.69
CA GLU A 14 35.76 14.23 -4.94
C GLU A 14 35.15 15.63 -4.80
N GLU A 15 34.54 16.14 -5.88
CA GLU A 15 33.81 17.41 -5.87
C GLU A 15 32.56 17.31 -4.95
N LEU A 16 31.82 16.23 -5.04
CA LEU A 16 30.68 16.00 -4.14
C LEU A 16 31.13 15.89 -2.69
N ALA A 17 32.19 15.13 -2.41
CA ALA A 17 32.75 14.96 -1.09
C ALA A 17 33.19 16.30 -0.48
N SER A 18 33.87 17.13 -1.27
CA SER A 18 34.30 18.48 -0.86
C SER A 18 33.10 19.36 -0.52
N TYR A 19 32.05 19.35 -1.36
CA TYR A 19 30.84 20.16 -1.11
C TYR A 19 30.11 19.76 0.16
N VAL A 20 29.95 18.44 0.39
CA VAL A 20 29.23 17.93 1.56
C VAL A 20 30.08 18.03 2.83
N GLY A 21 31.41 18.01 2.71
CA GLY A 21 32.34 18.04 3.84
C GLY A 21 32.67 16.64 4.38
N VAL A 22 32.79 15.65 3.50
CA VAL A 22 33.10 14.25 3.82
C VAL A 22 34.31 13.77 2.99
N SER A 23 34.77 12.56 3.24
CA SER A 23 35.82 11.95 2.41
C SER A 23 35.24 11.37 1.10
N LYS A 24 36.06 11.34 0.03
CA LYS A 24 35.71 10.64 -1.22
C LYS A 24 35.33 9.18 -0.97
N ALA A 25 36.01 8.51 -0.02
CA ALA A 25 35.70 7.13 0.34
C ALA A 25 34.28 6.96 0.93
N ALA A 26 33.78 7.96 1.65
CA ALA A 26 32.39 7.95 2.14
C ALA A 26 31.39 8.01 0.96
N VAL A 27 31.60 8.95 0.02
CA VAL A 27 30.76 9.06 -1.18
C VAL A 27 30.76 7.76 -1.99
N SER A 28 31.94 7.16 -2.18
CA SER A 28 32.06 5.87 -2.87
C SER A 28 31.27 4.75 -2.20
N LYS A 29 31.27 4.69 -0.87
CA LYS A 29 30.47 3.70 -0.10
C LYS A 29 28.98 3.95 -0.23
N TRP A 30 28.54 5.20 -0.25
CA TRP A 30 27.14 5.56 -0.45
C TRP A 30 26.64 5.14 -1.85
N GLU A 31 27.44 5.41 -2.88
CA GLU A 31 27.10 5.07 -4.26
C GLU A 31 27.09 3.56 -4.52
N SER A 32 27.93 2.82 -3.82
CA SER A 32 27.96 1.34 -3.89
C SER A 32 26.97 0.63 -2.97
N GLY A 33 26.20 1.38 -2.17
CA GLY A 33 25.22 0.83 -1.22
C GLY A 33 25.85 0.15 0.02
N VAL A 34 27.16 0.32 0.25
CA VAL A 34 27.85 -0.26 1.44
C VAL A 34 27.47 0.50 2.71
N SER A 35 27.19 1.81 2.59
CA SER A 35 26.69 2.64 3.68
C SER A 35 25.80 3.74 3.14
N PHE A 36 25.10 4.43 4.04
CA PHE A 36 24.25 5.56 3.72
C PHE A 36 24.83 6.87 4.25
N PRO A 37 24.48 8.03 3.65
CA PRO A 37 24.77 9.33 4.25
C PRO A 37 24.11 9.46 5.61
N ASP A 38 24.71 10.22 6.51
CA ASP A 38 24.06 10.66 7.73
C ASP A 38 22.80 11.45 7.39
N ILE A 39 21.72 11.26 8.15
CA ILE A 39 20.43 11.91 7.90
C ILE A 39 20.54 13.45 7.85
N THR A 40 21.47 14.02 8.60
CA THR A 40 21.73 15.47 8.63
C THR A 40 22.33 16.00 7.34
N LEU A 41 22.90 15.14 6.49
CA LEU A 41 23.47 15.48 5.20
C LEU A 41 22.45 15.40 4.06
N LEU A 42 21.32 14.71 4.26
CA LEU A 42 20.30 14.54 3.23
C LEU A 42 19.75 15.87 2.69
N PRO A 43 19.40 16.87 3.53
CA PRO A 43 18.95 18.16 3.02
C PRO A 43 19.97 18.88 2.16
N LYS A 44 21.27 18.79 2.54
CA LYS A 44 22.37 19.40 1.80
C LYS A 44 22.58 18.74 0.44
N LEU A 45 22.51 17.41 0.40
CA LEU A 45 22.57 16.62 -0.82
C LEU A 45 21.38 16.90 -1.75
N ALA A 46 20.16 16.90 -1.22
CA ALA A 46 18.94 17.19 -1.95
C ALA A 46 18.99 18.59 -2.59
N THR A 47 19.38 19.60 -1.82
CA THR A 47 19.59 20.97 -2.32
C THR A 47 20.65 21.03 -3.40
N TYR A 48 21.77 20.33 -3.23
CA TYR A 48 22.86 20.33 -4.20
C TYR A 48 22.45 19.73 -5.55
N PHE A 49 21.68 18.65 -5.51
CA PHE A 49 21.17 17.99 -6.72
C PHE A 49 19.87 18.59 -7.25
N ASN A 50 19.25 19.51 -6.53
CA ASN A 50 17.94 20.10 -6.85
C ASN A 50 16.84 19.03 -6.98
N VAL A 51 16.80 18.11 -6.05
CA VAL A 51 15.80 17.04 -5.91
C VAL A 51 15.20 17.06 -4.52
N SER A 52 14.07 16.40 -4.32
CA SER A 52 13.53 16.16 -2.98
C SER A 52 14.37 15.11 -2.23
N ILE A 53 14.23 15.05 -0.90
CA ILE A 53 14.88 14.01 -0.10
C ILE A 53 14.32 12.63 -0.51
N ASP A 54 13.03 12.55 -0.76
CA ASP A 54 12.37 11.32 -1.20
C ASP A 54 12.96 10.79 -2.52
N GLU A 55 13.11 11.65 -3.52
CA GLU A 55 13.78 11.30 -4.77
C GLU A 55 15.24 10.86 -4.55
N LEU A 56 15.94 11.55 -3.66
CA LEU A 56 17.35 11.25 -3.37
C LEU A 56 17.53 9.86 -2.75
N ILE A 57 16.62 9.45 -1.86
CA ILE A 57 16.66 8.14 -1.19
C ILE A 57 15.86 7.08 -1.96
N GLY A 58 15.15 7.45 -3.03
CA GLY A 58 14.31 6.55 -3.82
C GLY A 58 13.05 6.11 -3.07
N TYR A 59 12.52 6.99 -2.21
CA TYR A 59 11.28 6.72 -1.49
C TYR A 59 10.07 7.07 -2.35
N GLU A 60 9.23 6.10 -2.63
CA GLU A 60 7.96 6.25 -3.34
C GLU A 60 6.82 5.85 -2.40
N PRO A 61 6.23 6.82 -1.67
CA PRO A 61 5.20 6.53 -0.66
C PRO A 61 3.88 6.09 -1.27
N GLN A 62 3.62 6.49 -2.51
CA GLN A 62 2.36 6.26 -3.22
C GLN A 62 2.62 5.67 -4.60
N LEU A 63 1.79 4.71 -4.96
CA LEU A 63 1.76 4.16 -6.31
C LEU A 63 0.81 4.96 -7.19
N THR A 64 1.15 5.14 -8.46
CA THR A 64 0.22 5.65 -9.45
C THR A 64 -0.88 4.62 -9.73
N ARG A 65 -1.98 5.06 -10.33
CA ARG A 65 -3.08 4.15 -10.72
C ARG A 65 -2.61 3.07 -11.70
N GLU A 66 -1.71 3.41 -12.60
CA GLU A 66 -1.10 2.50 -13.57
C GLU A 66 -0.26 1.43 -12.88
N GLN A 67 0.59 1.84 -11.94
CA GLN A 67 1.42 0.92 -11.14
C GLN A 67 0.57 -0.02 -10.28
N ILE A 68 -0.51 0.48 -9.66
CA ILE A 68 -1.47 -0.34 -8.90
C ILE A 68 -2.10 -1.40 -9.82
N LYS A 69 -2.55 -1.01 -11.02
CA LYS A 69 -3.12 -1.93 -12.01
C LYS A 69 -2.13 -3.03 -12.43
N GLU A 70 -0.89 -2.64 -12.65
CA GLU A 70 0.18 -3.54 -13.06
C GLU A 70 0.49 -4.55 -11.95
N LEU A 71 0.69 -4.09 -10.71
CA LEU A 71 0.89 -4.95 -9.55
C LEU A 71 -0.28 -5.90 -9.31
N TYR A 72 -1.52 -5.40 -9.40
CA TYR A 72 -2.72 -6.24 -9.29
C TYR A 72 -2.72 -7.36 -10.33
N SER A 73 -2.39 -7.03 -11.59
CA SER A 73 -2.33 -8.03 -12.67
C SER A 73 -1.23 -9.07 -12.45
N GLN A 74 -0.07 -8.65 -11.95
CA GLN A 74 1.04 -9.55 -11.60
C GLN A 74 0.63 -10.50 -10.48
N LEU A 75 0.06 -9.98 -9.39
CA LEU A 75 -0.41 -10.78 -8.27
C LEU A 75 -1.52 -11.76 -8.65
N LYS A 76 -2.49 -11.33 -9.47
CA LYS A 76 -3.51 -12.22 -10.03
C LYS A 76 -2.90 -13.38 -10.81
N ASN A 77 -1.85 -13.13 -11.59
CA ASN A 77 -1.13 -14.18 -12.32
C ASN A 77 -0.40 -15.14 -11.37
N ILE A 78 0.15 -14.66 -10.26
CA ILE A 78 0.76 -15.51 -9.22
C ILE A 78 -0.30 -16.42 -8.60
N PHE A 79 -1.48 -15.90 -8.22
CA PHE A 79 -2.58 -16.72 -7.72
C PHE A 79 -3.05 -17.79 -8.72
N ALA A 80 -2.94 -17.52 -10.03
CA ALA A 80 -3.36 -18.45 -11.06
C ALA A 80 -2.33 -19.57 -11.34
N ASN A 81 -1.05 -19.34 -11.09
CA ASN A 81 0.03 -20.23 -11.53
C ASN A 81 0.85 -20.83 -10.39
N GLU A 82 0.80 -20.25 -9.20
CA GLU A 82 1.55 -20.66 -8.01
C GLU A 82 0.62 -21.17 -6.91
N LYS A 83 1.20 -21.73 -5.84
CA LYS A 83 0.45 -22.13 -4.65
C LYS A 83 -0.08 -20.89 -3.92
N PHE A 84 -1.25 -21.03 -3.32
CA PHE A 84 -1.93 -19.96 -2.59
C PHE A 84 -1.01 -19.28 -1.55
N GLU A 85 -0.23 -20.07 -0.78
CA GLU A 85 0.66 -19.56 0.25
C GLU A 85 1.80 -18.69 -0.32
N VAL A 86 2.28 -19.01 -1.53
CA VAL A 86 3.31 -18.23 -2.23
C VAL A 86 2.74 -16.88 -2.67
N ALA A 87 1.54 -16.89 -3.26
CA ALA A 87 0.85 -15.66 -3.64
C ALA A 87 0.58 -14.76 -2.44
N MET A 88 0.11 -15.34 -1.33
CA MET A 88 -0.15 -14.61 -0.09
C MET A 88 1.11 -14.03 0.54
N ALA A 89 2.25 -14.74 0.46
CA ALA A 89 3.52 -14.22 0.98
C ALA A 89 3.97 -12.97 0.21
N GLU A 90 3.88 -13.01 -1.12
CA GLU A 90 4.20 -11.86 -1.98
C GLU A 90 3.29 -10.66 -1.69
N CYS A 91 1.98 -10.91 -1.55
CA CYS A 91 1.01 -9.89 -1.19
C CYS A 91 1.36 -9.20 0.13
N ARG A 92 1.72 -9.97 1.17
CA ARG A 92 2.09 -9.42 2.48
C ARG A 92 3.35 -8.56 2.45
N GLU A 93 4.34 -8.92 1.63
CA GLU A 93 5.54 -8.09 1.47
C GLU A 93 5.21 -6.75 0.77
N LEU A 94 4.33 -6.77 -0.24
CA LEU A 94 3.86 -5.56 -0.89
C LEU A 94 3.00 -4.68 0.03
N GLU A 95 2.16 -5.27 0.89
CA GLU A 95 1.41 -4.52 1.91
C GLU A 95 2.34 -3.80 2.90
N LYS A 96 3.43 -4.43 3.32
CA LYS A 96 4.42 -3.79 4.18
C LYS A 96 5.14 -2.65 3.46
N LYS A 97 5.51 -2.88 2.20
CA LYS A 97 6.21 -1.89 1.38
C LYS A 97 5.36 -0.66 1.11
N TYR A 98 4.07 -0.85 0.82
CA TYR A 98 3.12 0.21 0.48
C TYR A 98 2.08 0.42 1.59
N TYR A 99 2.54 0.39 2.84
CA TYR A 99 1.72 0.40 4.05
C TYR A 99 0.70 1.54 4.13
N SER A 100 1.00 2.72 3.59
CA SER A 100 0.14 3.91 3.58
C SER A 100 -0.41 4.27 2.19
N CYS A 101 -0.24 3.40 1.20
CA CYS A 101 -0.86 3.57 -0.12
C CYS A 101 -2.28 2.99 -0.11
N PHE A 102 -3.26 3.74 0.40
CA PHE A 102 -4.62 3.26 0.62
C PHE A 102 -5.33 2.80 -0.65
N PRO A 103 -5.20 3.46 -1.82
CA PRO A 103 -5.76 2.94 -3.07
C PRO A 103 -5.20 1.56 -3.45
N PHE A 104 -3.92 1.29 -3.16
CA PHE A 104 -3.32 -0.02 -3.38
C PHE A 104 -3.87 -1.05 -2.38
N LEU A 105 -3.96 -0.71 -1.10
CA LEU A 105 -4.49 -1.61 -0.07
C LEU A 105 -5.95 -1.98 -0.30
N LEU A 106 -6.77 -1.08 -0.86
CA LEU A 106 -8.12 -1.40 -1.32
C LEU A 106 -8.11 -2.47 -2.41
N GLN A 107 -7.23 -2.34 -3.41
CA GLN A 107 -7.10 -3.36 -4.46
C GLN A 107 -6.58 -4.68 -3.90
N MET A 108 -5.72 -4.66 -2.87
CA MET A 108 -5.28 -5.88 -2.17
C MET A 108 -6.44 -6.57 -1.46
N ALA A 109 -7.30 -5.82 -0.74
CA ALA A 109 -8.49 -6.39 -0.10
C ALA A 109 -9.43 -7.04 -1.13
N ILE A 110 -9.66 -6.40 -2.28
CA ILE A 110 -10.45 -6.98 -3.39
C ILE A 110 -9.77 -8.26 -3.93
N LEU A 111 -8.46 -8.24 -4.10
CA LEU A 111 -7.71 -9.41 -4.57
C LEU A 111 -7.85 -10.60 -3.61
N TYR A 112 -7.73 -10.35 -2.32
CA TYR A 112 -7.90 -11.37 -1.29
C TYR A 112 -9.31 -11.95 -1.29
N LEU A 113 -10.34 -11.11 -1.33
CA LEU A 113 -11.73 -11.57 -1.40
C LEU A 113 -11.99 -12.46 -2.62
N ASN A 114 -11.46 -12.06 -3.79
CA ASN A 114 -11.62 -12.83 -5.02
C ASN A 114 -10.94 -14.20 -5.00
N HIS A 115 -9.93 -14.38 -4.15
CA HIS A 115 -9.15 -15.63 -4.07
C HIS A 115 -9.29 -16.35 -2.73
N ALA A 116 -10.11 -15.85 -1.80
CA ALA A 116 -10.28 -16.41 -0.45
C ALA A 116 -10.71 -17.87 -0.46
N THR A 117 -11.52 -18.27 -1.44
CA THR A 117 -12.01 -19.65 -1.59
C THR A 117 -10.92 -20.66 -1.99
N LEU A 118 -9.73 -20.19 -2.38
CA LEU A 118 -8.56 -21.05 -2.60
C LEU A 118 -7.86 -21.45 -1.30
N SER A 119 -8.18 -20.78 -0.20
CA SER A 119 -7.66 -21.09 1.13
C SER A 119 -8.48 -22.17 1.81
N ASP A 120 -7.82 -23.04 2.58
CA ASP A 120 -8.50 -24.01 3.48
C ASP A 120 -9.21 -23.33 4.65
N ALA A 121 -8.86 -22.06 4.93
CA ALA A 121 -9.44 -21.25 6.01
C ALA A 121 -9.82 -19.84 5.52
N PRO A 122 -10.83 -19.68 4.65
CA PRO A 122 -11.20 -18.38 4.05
C PRO A 122 -11.59 -17.33 5.09
N ALA A 123 -12.07 -17.73 6.27
CA ALA A 123 -12.43 -16.82 7.35
C ALA A 123 -11.25 -15.92 7.76
N HIS A 124 -10.04 -16.45 7.87
CA HIS A 124 -8.86 -15.65 8.20
C HIS A 124 -8.51 -14.60 7.12
N ILE A 125 -8.85 -14.91 5.86
CA ILE A 125 -8.68 -13.93 4.77
C ILE A 125 -9.68 -12.78 4.92
N TYR A 126 -10.93 -13.09 5.26
CA TYR A 126 -11.95 -12.07 5.50
C TYR A 126 -11.61 -11.20 6.71
N GLU A 127 -11.12 -11.80 7.81
CA GLU A 127 -10.64 -11.07 8.99
C GLU A 127 -9.49 -10.13 8.63
N HIS A 128 -8.50 -10.59 7.85
CA HIS A 128 -7.41 -9.74 7.36
C HIS A 128 -7.91 -8.59 6.48
N CYS A 129 -8.88 -8.84 5.60
CA CYS A 129 -9.51 -7.79 4.81
C CYS A 129 -10.20 -6.74 5.70
N ILE A 130 -10.86 -7.16 6.78
CA ILE A 130 -11.47 -6.25 7.76
C ILE A 130 -10.40 -5.36 8.41
N GLU A 131 -9.28 -5.93 8.85
CA GLU A 131 -8.16 -5.15 9.42
C GLU A 131 -7.64 -4.09 8.43
N LEU A 132 -7.46 -4.46 7.16
CA LEU A 132 -7.03 -3.54 6.11
C LEU A 132 -8.04 -2.41 5.89
N THR A 133 -9.31 -2.74 5.77
CA THR A 133 -10.37 -1.77 5.49
C THR A 133 -10.61 -0.83 6.67
N GLN A 134 -10.55 -1.31 7.91
CA GLN A 134 -10.60 -0.48 9.12
C GLN A 134 -9.45 0.50 9.19
N ARG A 135 -8.23 0.05 8.84
CA ARG A 135 -7.06 0.94 8.78
C ARG A 135 -7.24 2.03 7.73
N ILE A 136 -7.71 1.69 6.53
CA ILE A 136 -7.98 2.66 5.46
C ILE A 136 -9.01 3.68 5.93
N ARG A 137 -10.13 3.24 6.51
CA ARG A 137 -11.19 4.12 7.01
C ARG A 137 -10.73 5.07 8.10
N SER A 138 -9.79 4.64 8.94
CA SER A 138 -9.31 5.45 10.06
C SER A 138 -8.21 6.43 9.69
N LEU A 139 -7.46 6.17 8.61
CA LEU A 139 -6.25 6.92 8.28
C LEU A 139 -6.31 7.63 6.91
N SER A 140 -7.17 7.19 5.97
CA SER A 140 -7.28 7.85 4.67
C SER A 140 -8.00 9.20 4.81
N GLU A 141 -7.42 10.23 4.21
CA GLU A 141 -8.04 11.55 4.07
C GLU A 141 -9.00 11.61 2.85
N ASP A 142 -8.92 10.62 1.95
CA ASP A 142 -9.82 10.51 0.79
C ASP A 142 -11.14 9.85 1.21
N VAL A 143 -12.24 10.60 1.07
CA VAL A 143 -13.60 10.15 1.40
C VAL A 143 -14.02 8.95 0.53
N ASN A 144 -13.53 8.86 -0.70
CA ASN A 144 -13.86 7.73 -1.58
C ASN A 144 -13.17 6.44 -1.12
N ASP A 145 -11.90 6.53 -0.72
CA ASP A 145 -11.17 5.38 -0.15
C ASP A 145 -11.88 4.86 1.10
N ALA A 146 -12.29 5.77 2.00
CA ALA A 146 -12.99 5.40 3.23
C ALA A 146 -14.36 4.75 2.94
N LYS A 147 -15.07 5.23 1.90
CA LYS A 147 -16.37 4.68 1.48
C LYS A 147 -16.23 3.30 0.83
N ASP A 148 -15.24 3.14 -0.04
CA ASP A 148 -14.98 1.86 -0.70
C ASP A 148 -14.51 0.81 0.33
N ALA A 149 -13.66 1.23 1.29
CA ALA A 149 -13.25 0.39 2.42
C ALA A 149 -14.43 -0.05 3.29
N LEU A 150 -15.38 0.85 3.59
CA LEU A 150 -16.61 0.53 4.33
C LEU A 150 -17.42 -0.56 3.62
N THR A 151 -17.57 -0.45 2.31
CA THR A 151 -18.32 -1.41 1.50
C THR A 151 -17.67 -2.79 1.50
N LEU A 152 -16.32 -2.83 1.40
CA LEU A 152 -15.56 -4.08 1.47
C LEU A 152 -15.64 -4.71 2.87
N GLU A 153 -15.52 -3.91 3.92
CA GLU A 153 -15.64 -4.37 5.32
C GLU A 153 -16.99 -5.02 5.57
N ALA A 154 -18.09 -4.35 5.16
CA ALA A 154 -19.43 -4.89 5.26
C ALA A 154 -19.57 -6.22 4.50
N SER A 155 -18.99 -6.34 3.32
CA SER A 155 -18.98 -7.58 2.54
C SER A 155 -18.25 -8.71 3.28
N CYS A 156 -17.13 -8.41 3.93
CA CYS A 156 -16.40 -9.39 4.74
C CYS A 156 -17.21 -9.89 5.92
N TYR A 157 -17.93 -9.01 6.65
CA TYR A 157 -18.80 -9.41 7.73
C TYR A 157 -19.96 -10.31 7.26
N LEU A 158 -20.54 -10.04 6.09
CA LEU A 158 -21.56 -10.93 5.51
C LEU A 158 -20.98 -12.32 5.19
N LEU A 159 -19.77 -12.39 4.63
CA LEU A 159 -19.09 -13.65 4.31
C LEU A 159 -18.71 -14.45 5.57
N LEU A 160 -18.48 -13.77 6.69
CA LEU A 160 -18.26 -14.38 8.00
C LEU A 160 -19.57 -14.82 8.69
N GLY A 161 -20.75 -14.48 8.15
CA GLY A 161 -22.03 -14.75 8.77
C GLY A 161 -22.34 -13.84 9.96
N GLU A 162 -21.80 -12.61 9.95
CA GLU A 162 -21.96 -11.62 11.02
C GLU A 162 -22.80 -10.39 10.58
N PRO A 163 -24.06 -10.57 10.14
CA PRO A 163 -24.86 -9.48 9.59
C PRO A 163 -25.13 -8.35 10.58
N MET A 164 -25.15 -8.64 11.90
CA MET A 164 -25.35 -7.62 12.91
C MET A 164 -24.23 -6.58 12.94
N LYS A 165 -22.98 -7.01 12.67
CA LYS A 165 -21.85 -6.07 12.55
C LYS A 165 -22.00 -5.13 11.36
N VAL A 166 -22.65 -5.58 10.28
CA VAL A 166 -22.95 -4.71 9.14
C VAL A 166 -24.01 -3.67 9.52
N MET A 167 -25.02 -4.05 10.30
CA MET A 167 -26.01 -3.08 10.80
C MET A 167 -25.35 -2.01 11.67
N ASP A 168 -24.52 -2.41 12.63
CA ASP A 168 -23.77 -1.47 13.48
C ASP A 168 -22.87 -0.54 12.64
N LEU A 169 -22.19 -1.09 11.62
CA LEU A 169 -21.32 -0.36 10.72
C LEU A 169 -22.06 0.69 9.88
N MET A 170 -23.31 0.41 9.51
CA MET A 170 -24.13 1.27 8.65
C MET A 170 -25.00 2.26 9.45
N ASP A 171 -25.33 1.96 10.70
CA ASP A 171 -26.26 2.79 11.51
C ASP A 171 -25.72 4.20 11.76
N GLU A 172 -24.41 4.38 11.75
CA GLU A 172 -23.78 5.69 11.90
C GLU A 172 -23.87 6.59 10.65
N ARG A 173 -24.31 6.08 9.48
CA ARG A 173 -24.17 6.77 8.17
C ARG A 173 -25.30 6.58 7.17
N LEU A 174 -26.50 6.16 7.58
CA LEU A 174 -27.62 5.95 6.67
C LEU A 174 -28.06 7.22 5.95
N HIS A 175 -27.64 7.40 4.71
CA HIS A 175 -28.30 8.25 3.74
C HIS A 175 -29.24 7.42 2.84
N PRO A 176 -30.53 7.79 2.70
CA PRO A 176 -31.57 6.92 2.13
C PRO A 176 -31.45 6.55 0.65
N ILE A 177 -30.44 7.00 -0.06
CA ILE A 177 -30.31 6.83 -1.51
C ILE A 177 -28.84 6.56 -1.87
N SER A 178 -28.32 5.38 -1.53
CA SER A 178 -26.98 5.00 -1.97
C SER A 178 -26.84 3.47 -2.05
N ARG A 179 -25.67 2.99 -2.53
CA ARG A 179 -25.23 1.59 -2.52
C ARG A 179 -25.43 0.88 -1.18
N ASP A 180 -25.48 1.63 -0.09
CA ASP A 180 -25.71 1.17 1.27
C ASP A 180 -27.07 0.49 1.42
N THR A 181 -28.07 0.89 0.62
CA THR A 181 -29.42 0.29 0.60
C THR A 181 -29.40 -1.15 0.03
N GLU A 182 -28.53 -1.44 -0.92
CA GLU A 182 -28.35 -2.79 -1.47
C GLU A 182 -27.72 -3.74 -0.45
N LEU A 183 -26.69 -3.28 0.28
CA LEU A 183 -26.07 -4.03 1.36
C LEU A 183 -27.04 -4.30 2.50
N LEU A 184 -27.84 -3.32 2.92
CA LEU A 184 -28.89 -3.49 3.91
C LEU A 184 -29.96 -4.50 3.46
N ALA A 185 -30.35 -4.46 2.18
CA ALA A 185 -31.28 -5.45 1.64
C ALA A 185 -30.72 -6.88 1.72
N GLN A 186 -29.43 -7.08 1.45
CA GLN A 186 -28.76 -8.38 1.60
C GLN A 186 -28.70 -8.82 3.07
N VAL A 187 -28.46 -7.88 4.00
CA VAL A 187 -28.48 -8.17 5.44
C VAL A 187 -29.85 -8.64 5.88
N TYR A 188 -30.91 -7.91 5.51
CA TYR A 188 -32.28 -8.28 5.87
C TYR A 188 -32.72 -9.62 5.25
N GLN A 189 -32.25 -9.97 4.06
CA GLN A 189 -32.47 -11.27 3.43
C GLN A 189 -31.73 -12.41 4.17
N GLY A 190 -30.58 -12.13 4.78
CA GLY A 190 -29.80 -13.13 5.50
C GLY A 190 -30.27 -13.38 6.95
N ILE A 191 -31.05 -12.47 7.54
CA ILE A 191 -31.57 -12.56 8.92
C ILE A 191 -32.98 -13.21 8.95
N GLY A 192 -33.71 -13.22 7.83
CA GLY A 192 -35.03 -13.79 7.68
C GLY A 192 -35.05 -15.25 7.30
#